data_9d2bdee95aa0800c23007bba71862b27
#
_entry.id   9d2bdee95aa0800c23007bba71862b27
#
_cell.length_a   1.000
_cell.length_b   1.000
_cell.length_c   1.000
_cell.angle_alpha   90.00
_cell.angle_beta   90.00
_cell.angle_gamma   90.00
#
_symmetry.space_group_name_H-M   'P 1'
#
loop_
_entity.id
_entity.type
_entity.pdbx_description
1 polymer ?
#
loop_
_entity_poly.entity_id
_entity_poly.type
_entity_poly.pdbx_seq_one_letter_code
_entity_poly.pdbx_strand_id
1 'polypeptide(L)'
;MIRNIRKSDYQAIDRLLLQLHQVHIEGRPELFLPLEHFMSEESFNNLIQDEEMITILEEKNFKVVGCCFVSLLSHSGMVRMRTAYIDQLVVDEKYRQRGIGKRLFKFAEKRAKELGAKRIDLMVWGHNRIAIQAYEAYGMTPQMYIYEKHI
;
A
#
# COMPACT_ATOMS: atom_id res chain seq x y z
N MET A 1 -13.92 10.57 -3.33
CA MET A 1 -12.92 11.67 -3.32
C MET A 1 -11.63 11.16 -2.72
N ILE A 2 -10.49 11.43 -3.37
CA ILE A 2 -9.16 11.07 -2.83
C ILE A 2 -8.59 12.28 -2.09
N ARG A 3 -8.09 12.05 -0.87
CA ARG A 3 -7.47 13.08 -0.02
C ARG A 3 -6.34 12.49 0.83
N ASN A 4 -5.54 13.37 1.41
CA ASN A 4 -4.55 12.97 2.41
C ASN A 4 -5.23 12.37 3.64
N ILE A 5 -4.55 11.42 4.27
CA ILE A 5 -4.96 10.78 5.53
C ILE A 5 -4.78 11.80 6.66
N ARG A 6 -5.68 11.77 7.64
CA ARG A 6 -5.67 12.61 8.85
C ARG A 6 -5.62 11.72 10.09
N LYS A 7 -5.23 12.28 11.22
CA LYS A 7 -5.21 11.56 12.52
C LYS A 7 -6.55 10.90 12.85
N SER A 8 -7.65 11.58 12.54
CA SER A 8 -9.01 11.05 12.76
C SER A 8 -9.37 9.83 11.93
N ASP A 9 -8.58 9.49 10.91
CA ASP A 9 -8.84 8.33 10.04
C ASP A 9 -8.27 7.02 10.61
N TYR A 10 -7.53 7.06 11.75
CA TYR A 10 -6.80 5.92 12.29
C TYR A 10 -7.64 4.63 12.33
N GLN A 11 -8.81 4.67 12.95
CA GLN A 11 -9.65 3.47 13.09
C GLN A 11 -10.09 2.89 11.74
N ALA A 12 -10.42 3.76 10.78
CA ALA A 12 -10.84 3.31 9.45
C ALA A 12 -9.67 2.71 8.67
N ILE A 13 -8.49 3.29 8.79
CA ILE A 13 -7.26 2.80 8.15
C ILE A 13 -6.82 1.48 8.79
N ASP A 14 -6.77 1.40 10.12
CA ASP A 14 -6.40 0.17 10.85
C ASP A 14 -7.31 -1.00 10.42
N ARG A 15 -8.61 -0.77 10.34
CA ARG A 15 -9.58 -1.76 9.84
C ARG A 15 -9.24 -2.23 8.41
N LEU A 16 -8.87 -1.33 7.50
CA LEU A 16 -8.50 -1.70 6.12
C LEU A 16 -7.19 -2.48 6.08
N LEU A 17 -6.19 -2.07 6.84
CA LEU A 17 -4.90 -2.75 6.90
C LEU A 17 -5.02 -4.14 7.54
N LEU A 18 -5.92 -4.32 8.51
CA LEU A 18 -6.24 -5.63 9.06
C LEU A 18 -6.94 -6.54 8.04
N GLN A 19 -7.78 -6.02 7.15
CA GLN A 19 -8.33 -6.80 6.02
C GLN A 19 -7.23 -7.30 5.09
N LEU A 20 -6.24 -6.46 4.77
CA LEU A 20 -5.09 -6.86 3.96
C LEU A 20 -4.23 -7.91 4.68
N HIS A 21 -3.99 -7.69 5.98
CA HIS A 21 -3.25 -8.65 6.81
C HIS A 21 -3.94 -10.03 6.86
N GLN A 22 -5.28 -10.06 6.90
CA GLN A 22 -6.06 -11.30 6.87
C GLN A 22 -5.83 -12.09 5.58
N VAL A 23 -5.68 -11.43 4.43
CA VAL A 23 -5.31 -12.08 3.16
C VAL A 23 -3.97 -12.82 3.29
N HIS A 24 -3.01 -12.23 3.99
CA HIS A 24 -1.70 -12.85 4.23
C HIS A 24 -1.77 -14.00 5.22
N ILE A 25 -2.57 -13.89 6.28
CA ILE A 25 -2.82 -15.00 7.23
C ILE A 25 -3.41 -16.20 6.49
N GLU A 26 -4.40 -15.99 5.63
CA GLU A 26 -5.04 -17.05 4.85
C GLU A 26 -4.09 -17.68 3.82
N GLY A 27 -3.24 -16.87 3.19
CA GLY A 27 -2.28 -17.34 2.18
C GLY A 27 -1.04 -18.02 2.77
N ARG A 28 -0.56 -17.55 3.92
CA ARG A 28 0.68 -18.00 4.58
C ARG A 28 0.50 -18.06 6.11
N PRO A 29 -0.34 -18.98 6.62
CA PRO A 29 -0.64 -19.06 8.05
C PRO A 29 0.57 -19.41 8.92
N GLU A 30 1.61 -20.00 8.33
CA GLU A 30 2.86 -20.31 9.01
C GLU A 30 3.78 -19.09 9.20
N LEU A 31 3.52 -17.97 8.51
CA LEU A 31 4.31 -16.74 8.59
C LEU A 31 3.59 -15.59 9.28
N PHE A 32 2.28 -15.54 9.23
CA PHE A 32 1.50 -14.41 9.71
C PHE A 32 0.59 -14.80 10.87
N LEU A 33 0.62 -14.00 11.93
CA LEU A 33 -0.25 -14.14 13.11
C LEU A 33 -1.38 -13.11 13.07
N PRO A 34 -2.55 -13.43 13.65
CA PRO A 34 -3.60 -12.44 13.89
C PRO A 34 -3.10 -11.25 14.71
N LEU A 35 -3.56 -10.05 14.36
CA LEU A 35 -3.23 -8.81 15.05
C LEU A 35 -4.51 -8.15 15.56
N GLU A 36 -4.44 -7.54 16.75
CA GLU A 36 -5.51 -6.68 17.26
C GLU A 36 -5.54 -5.34 16.51
N HIS A 37 -4.35 -4.75 16.28
CA HIS A 37 -4.13 -3.56 15.48
C HIS A 37 -2.98 -3.79 14.51
N PHE A 38 -3.08 -3.22 13.30
CA PHE A 38 -2.00 -3.30 12.32
C PHE A 38 -0.79 -2.47 12.78
N MET A 39 -1.05 -1.30 13.35
CA MET A 39 -0.05 -0.44 13.96
C MET A 39 -0.66 0.37 15.12
N SER A 40 0.18 0.85 16.03
CA SER A 40 -0.26 1.75 17.09
C SER A 40 -0.70 3.10 16.51
N GLU A 41 -1.56 3.82 17.24
CA GLU A 41 -1.97 5.18 16.87
C GLU A 41 -0.77 6.14 16.84
N GLU A 42 0.21 5.96 17.73
CA GLU A 42 1.47 6.73 17.73
C GLU A 42 2.26 6.50 16.44
N SER A 43 2.49 5.25 16.05
CA SER A 43 3.19 4.90 14.80
C SER A 43 2.45 5.46 13.58
N PHE A 44 1.13 5.36 13.57
CA PHE A 44 0.29 5.92 12.52
C PHE A 44 0.45 7.45 12.42
N ASN A 45 0.39 8.16 13.55
CA ASN A 45 0.55 9.61 13.57
C ASN A 45 1.93 10.05 13.09
N ASN A 46 2.99 9.32 13.45
CA ASN A 46 4.34 9.59 12.95
C ASN A 46 4.43 9.39 11.44
N LEU A 47 3.86 8.31 10.93
CA LEU A 47 3.89 7.95 9.52
C LEU A 47 3.16 8.99 8.65
N ILE A 48 2.00 9.51 9.06
CA ILE A 48 1.26 10.51 8.28
C ILE A 48 1.86 11.93 8.35
N GLN A 49 2.80 12.17 9.27
CA GLN A 49 3.53 13.43 9.39
C GLN A 49 4.89 13.42 8.67
N ASP A 50 5.34 12.25 8.23
CA ASP A 50 6.60 12.10 7.53
C ASP A 50 6.51 12.70 6.11
N GLU A 51 7.38 13.68 5.82
CA GLU A 51 7.43 14.38 4.53
C GLU A 51 7.90 13.47 3.39
N GLU A 52 8.59 12.36 3.69
CA GLU A 52 9.01 11.34 2.73
C GLU A 52 7.92 10.28 2.47
N MET A 53 6.71 10.52 2.98
CA MET A 53 5.56 9.65 2.79
C MET A 53 4.45 10.32 1.99
N ILE A 54 3.83 9.56 1.09
CA ILE A 54 2.54 9.90 0.48
C ILE A 54 1.49 9.02 1.15
N THR A 55 0.57 9.63 1.90
CA THR A 55 -0.49 8.90 2.61
C THR A 55 -1.85 9.41 2.17
N ILE A 56 -2.57 8.60 1.41
CA ILE A 56 -3.84 8.98 0.80
C ILE A 56 -4.92 7.92 1.04
N LEU A 57 -6.16 8.37 1.04
CA LEU A 57 -7.33 7.51 1.08
C LEU A 57 -8.38 7.93 0.05
N GLU A 58 -9.26 7.01 -0.32
CA GLU A 58 -10.50 7.31 -1.04
C GLU A 58 -11.68 7.22 -0.09
N GLU A 59 -12.46 8.29 -0.05
CA GLU A 59 -13.70 8.39 0.72
C GLU A 59 -14.90 8.40 -0.23
N LYS A 60 -15.93 7.63 0.13
CA LYS A 60 -17.22 7.57 -0.56
C LYS A 60 -18.35 7.59 0.46
N ASN A 61 -19.27 8.56 0.34
CA ASN A 61 -20.38 8.74 1.27
C ASN A 61 -19.92 8.75 2.74
N PHE A 62 -18.90 9.58 3.06
CA PHE A 62 -18.29 9.73 4.40
C PHE A 62 -17.67 8.45 4.95
N LYS A 63 -17.42 7.44 4.12
CA LYS A 63 -16.77 6.20 4.50
C LYS A 63 -15.45 6.03 3.76
N VAL A 64 -14.39 5.71 4.49
CA VAL A 64 -13.09 5.34 3.91
C VAL A 64 -13.21 3.96 3.27
N VAL A 65 -12.99 3.90 1.96
CA VAL A 65 -13.18 2.70 1.14
C VAL A 65 -11.88 2.13 0.57
N GLY A 66 -10.77 2.83 0.74
CA GLY A 66 -9.44 2.36 0.36
C GLY A 66 -8.37 3.34 0.78
N CYS A 67 -7.13 2.89 0.85
CA CYS A 67 -5.97 3.72 1.17
C CYS A 67 -4.72 3.25 0.44
N CYS A 68 -3.74 4.15 0.33
CA CYS A 68 -2.43 3.87 -0.22
C CYS A 68 -1.37 4.64 0.57
N PHE A 69 -0.29 3.94 0.92
CA PHE A 69 0.90 4.47 1.59
C PHE A 69 2.10 4.25 0.69
N VAL A 70 2.88 5.28 0.45
CA VAL A 70 4.05 5.26 -0.42
C VAL A 70 5.22 5.94 0.27
N SER A 71 6.33 5.23 0.40
CA SER A 71 7.61 5.77 0.86
C SER A 71 8.42 6.30 -0.33
N LEU A 72 9.03 7.46 -0.17
CA LEU A 72 9.97 8.02 -1.15
C LEU A 72 11.39 7.64 -0.75
N LEU A 73 12.01 6.75 -1.52
CA LEU A 73 13.28 6.11 -1.19
C LEU A 73 14.39 6.54 -2.15
N SER A 74 15.63 6.60 -1.60
CA SER A 74 16.86 6.70 -2.38
C SER A 74 17.84 5.63 -1.87
N HIS A 75 18.42 4.86 -2.78
CA HIS A 75 19.28 3.73 -2.41
C HIS A 75 20.76 4.12 -2.51
N SER A 76 21.54 3.76 -1.49
CA SER A 76 23.00 3.89 -1.49
C SER A 76 23.63 2.86 -2.45
N GLY A 77 24.70 3.26 -3.16
CA GLY A 77 25.43 2.37 -4.06
C GLY A 77 24.73 2.07 -5.39
N MET A 78 23.58 2.69 -5.64
CA MET A 78 22.86 2.61 -6.90
C MET A 78 22.82 3.98 -7.59
N VAL A 79 22.38 4.02 -8.84
CA VAL A 79 22.14 5.29 -9.55
C VAL A 79 21.23 6.16 -8.67
N ARG A 80 21.58 7.44 -8.53
CA ARG A 80 20.78 8.40 -7.77
C ARG A 80 19.40 8.57 -8.44
N MET A 81 18.44 7.83 -7.91
CA MET A 81 17.07 7.82 -8.40
C MET A 81 16.11 7.77 -7.21
N ARG A 82 15.20 8.72 -7.16
CA ARG A 82 14.12 8.67 -6.16
C ARG A 82 13.10 7.64 -6.62
N THR A 83 12.84 6.66 -5.78
CA THR A 83 11.86 5.59 -6.01
C THR A 83 10.68 5.77 -5.08
N ALA A 84 9.47 5.74 -5.63
CA ALA A 84 8.26 5.61 -4.84
C ALA A 84 8.00 4.14 -4.56
N TYR A 85 8.00 3.75 -3.31
CA TYR A 85 7.73 2.39 -2.89
C TYR A 85 6.33 2.30 -2.25
N ILE A 86 5.42 1.57 -2.88
CA ILE A 86 4.09 1.35 -2.33
C ILE A 86 4.19 0.35 -1.18
N ASP A 87 4.06 0.86 0.05
CA ASP A 87 4.07 0.04 1.25
C ASP A 87 2.74 -0.69 1.44
N GLN A 88 1.64 0.02 1.19
CA GLN A 88 0.29 -0.50 1.34
C GLN A 88 -0.62 0.06 0.23
N LEU A 89 -1.42 -0.80 -0.37
CA LEU A 89 -2.54 -0.42 -1.22
C LEU A 89 -3.70 -1.39 -0.93
N VAL A 90 -4.72 -0.90 -0.30
CA VAL A 90 -5.87 -1.72 0.11
C VAL A 90 -7.19 -1.06 -0.24
N VAL A 91 -8.14 -1.87 -0.68
CA VAL A 91 -9.54 -1.50 -0.92
C VAL A 91 -10.43 -2.36 -0.04
N ASP A 92 -11.35 -1.71 0.65
CA ASP A 92 -12.36 -2.40 1.48
C ASP A 92 -13.03 -3.50 0.64
N GLU A 93 -13.10 -4.70 1.18
CA GLU A 93 -13.62 -5.89 0.48
C GLU A 93 -15.01 -5.69 -0.15
N LYS A 94 -15.87 -4.89 0.53
CA LYS A 94 -17.23 -4.55 0.07
C LYS A 94 -17.25 -3.58 -1.11
N TYR A 95 -16.11 -2.96 -1.43
CA TYR A 95 -15.98 -1.94 -2.46
C TYR A 95 -15.01 -2.32 -3.58
N ARG A 96 -14.46 -3.54 -3.57
CA ARG A 96 -13.56 -4.05 -4.63
C ARG A 96 -14.25 -4.12 -5.98
N GLN A 97 -13.47 -4.25 -7.05
CA GLN A 97 -13.91 -4.33 -8.45
C GLN A 97 -14.67 -3.08 -8.95
N ARG A 98 -14.50 -1.94 -8.28
CA ARG A 98 -15.11 -0.64 -8.66
C ARG A 98 -14.06 0.39 -9.09
N GLY A 99 -12.86 -0.06 -9.43
CA GLY A 99 -11.77 0.80 -9.89
C GLY A 99 -11.09 1.65 -8.81
N ILE A 100 -11.41 1.48 -7.51
CA ILE A 100 -10.84 2.26 -6.41
C ILE A 100 -9.33 2.07 -6.32
N GLY A 101 -8.85 0.83 -6.36
CA GLY A 101 -7.41 0.55 -6.32
C GLY A 101 -6.66 1.21 -7.47
N LYS A 102 -7.22 1.18 -8.68
CA LYS A 102 -6.64 1.85 -9.85
C LYS A 102 -6.57 3.38 -9.68
N ARG A 103 -7.62 3.99 -9.14
CA ARG A 103 -7.62 5.45 -8.89
C ARG A 103 -6.61 5.84 -7.83
N LEU A 104 -6.54 5.10 -6.72
CA LEU A 104 -5.53 5.33 -5.67
C LEU A 104 -4.10 5.18 -6.21
N PHE A 105 -3.84 4.10 -6.97
CA PHE A 105 -2.55 3.88 -7.61
C PHE A 105 -2.17 5.04 -8.54
N LYS A 106 -3.06 5.44 -9.44
CA LYS A 106 -2.80 6.53 -10.39
C LYS A 106 -2.60 7.88 -9.69
N PHE A 107 -3.32 8.13 -8.61
CA PHE A 107 -3.13 9.34 -7.82
C PHE A 107 -1.77 9.32 -7.11
N ALA A 108 -1.40 8.20 -6.50
CA ALA A 108 -0.10 8.03 -5.86
C ALA A 108 1.06 8.16 -6.87
N GLU A 109 0.94 7.54 -8.05
CA GLU A 109 1.91 7.65 -9.15
C GLU A 109 2.12 9.11 -9.58
N LYS A 110 1.04 9.85 -9.75
CA LYS A 110 1.09 11.28 -10.09
C LYS A 110 1.81 12.09 -9.00
N ARG A 111 1.43 11.91 -7.74
CA ARG A 111 2.05 12.60 -6.60
C ARG A 111 3.53 12.26 -6.45
N ALA A 112 3.89 10.99 -6.58
CA ALA A 112 5.29 10.55 -6.54
C ALA A 112 6.12 11.22 -7.63
N LYS A 113 5.59 11.30 -8.86
CA LYS A 113 6.23 11.97 -9.99
C LYS A 113 6.43 13.47 -9.75
N GLU A 114 5.44 14.15 -9.19
CA GLU A 114 5.54 15.57 -8.77
C GLU A 114 6.63 15.80 -7.73
N LEU A 115 6.87 14.80 -6.86
CA LEU A 115 7.91 14.80 -5.83
C LEU A 115 9.27 14.26 -6.32
N GLY A 116 9.43 14.08 -7.64
CA GLY A 116 10.70 13.74 -8.28
C GLY A 116 10.99 12.25 -8.40
N ALA A 117 10.05 11.36 -8.05
CA ALA A 117 10.25 9.93 -8.26
C ALA A 117 10.31 9.59 -9.75
N LYS A 118 11.22 8.69 -10.12
CA LYS A 118 11.43 8.19 -11.49
C LYS A 118 10.96 6.76 -11.69
N ARG A 119 10.68 6.05 -10.60
CA ARG A 119 10.13 4.70 -10.60
C ARG A 119 9.15 4.52 -9.46
N ILE A 120 8.29 3.53 -9.61
CA ILE A 120 7.37 3.06 -8.58
C ILE A 120 7.55 1.54 -8.43
N ASP A 121 7.81 1.11 -7.22
CA ASP A 121 8.08 -0.28 -6.87
C ASP A 121 7.09 -0.74 -5.80
N LEU A 122 6.88 -2.03 -5.71
CA LEU A 122 6.17 -2.68 -4.60
C LEU A 122 6.60 -4.15 -4.48
N MET A 123 6.31 -4.74 -3.32
CA MET A 123 6.35 -6.19 -3.14
C MET A 123 4.93 -6.75 -3.07
N VAL A 124 4.73 -7.90 -3.69
CA VAL A 124 3.46 -8.63 -3.63
C VAL A 124 3.75 -10.12 -3.43
N TRP A 125 3.03 -10.73 -2.48
CA TRP A 125 3.14 -12.16 -2.23
C TRP A 125 2.59 -12.97 -3.41
N GLY A 126 3.27 -14.07 -3.74
CA GLY A 126 2.90 -14.93 -4.87
C GLY A 126 1.48 -15.52 -4.78
N HIS A 127 0.94 -15.68 -3.56
CA HIS A 127 -0.44 -16.14 -3.35
C HIS A 127 -1.50 -15.07 -3.63
N ASN A 128 -1.12 -13.79 -3.62
CA ASN A 128 -2.07 -12.67 -3.83
C ASN A 128 -2.28 -12.42 -5.33
N ARG A 129 -2.93 -13.38 -5.99
CA ARG A 129 -3.16 -13.34 -7.45
C ARG A 129 -3.98 -12.16 -7.91
N ILE A 130 -4.94 -11.72 -7.10
CA ILE A 130 -5.79 -10.55 -7.43
C ILE A 130 -4.93 -9.29 -7.50
N ALA A 131 -4.04 -9.09 -6.52
CA ALA A 131 -3.13 -7.94 -6.52
C ALA A 131 -2.13 -7.99 -7.68
N ILE A 132 -1.54 -9.17 -7.96
CA ILE A 132 -0.61 -9.35 -9.09
C ILE A 132 -1.28 -8.95 -10.40
N GLN A 133 -2.46 -9.47 -10.69
CA GLN A 133 -3.22 -9.13 -11.90
C GLN A 133 -3.55 -7.63 -11.97
N ALA A 134 -3.90 -7.02 -10.83
CA ALA A 134 -4.17 -5.59 -10.77
C ALA A 134 -2.93 -4.76 -11.11
N TYR A 135 -1.76 -5.08 -10.53
CA TYR A 135 -0.52 -4.36 -10.78
C TYR A 135 -0.03 -4.51 -12.23
N GLU A 136 -0.13 -5.70 -12.79
CA GLU A 136 0.16 -5.92 -14.22
C GLU A 136 -0.77 -5.09 -15.12
N ALA A 137 -2.07 -5.03 -14.78
CA ALA A 137 -3.04 -4.18 -15.49
C ALA A 137 -2.77 -2.67 -15.33
N TYR A 138 -2.04 -2.27 -14.27
CA TYR A 138 -1.60 -0.87 -14.07
C TYR A 138 -0.30 -0.55 -14.80
N GLY A 139 0.30 -1.53 -15.47
CA GLY A 139 1.51 -1.38 -16.28
C GLY A 139 2.81 -1.75 -15.54
N MET A 140 2.72 -2.43 -14.41
CA MET A 140 3.90 -2.91 -13.69
C MET A 140 4.38 -4.26 -14.24
N THR A 141 5.68 -4.51 -14.12
CA THR A 141 6.31 -5.77 -14.51
C THR A 141 7.14 -6.33 -13.35
N PRO A 142 7.27 -7.64 -13.21
CA PRO A 142 8.15 -8.24 -12.20
C PRO A 142 9.61 -7.80 -12.40
N GLN A 143 10.30 -7.44 -11.29
CA GLN A 143 11.71 -7.04 -11.37
C GLN A 143 12.66 -8.04 -10.71
N MET A 144 12.23 -8.78 -9.69
CA MET A 144 13.05 -9.73 -8.97
C MET A 144 12.21 -10.87 -8.42
N TYR A 145 12.88 -11.95 -8.02
CA TYR A 145 12.26 -13.09 -7.35
C TYR A 145 12.91 -13.30 -5.98
N ILE A 146 12.12 -13.65 -4.98
CA ILE A 146 12.57 -14.09 -3.67
C ILE A 146 12.26 -15.57 -3.58
N TYR A 147 13.30 -16.38 -3.34
CA TYR A 147 13.18 -17.83 -3.19
C TYR A 147 13.23 -18.20 -1.71
N GLU A 148 12.45 -19.20 -1.34
CA GLU A 148 12.43 -19.74 0.03
C GLU A 148 12.62 -21.27 0.02
N LYS A 149 13.12 -21.79 1.14
CA LYS A 149 13.23 -23.23 1.38
C LYS A 149 13.03 -23.50 2.87
N HIS A 150 12.12 -24.39 3.20
CA HIS A 150 12.00 -24.92 4.56
C HIS A 150 13.13 -25.88 4.87
N ILE A 151 13.72 -25.79 6.07
CA ILE A 151 14.82 -26.64 6.53
C ILE A 151 14.45 -27.38 7.81
#